data_661fabc0b4b0a3da89e2c08cc5af5dfb
#
_entry.id   661fabc0b4b0a3da89e2c08cc5af5dfb
#
_cell.length_a   1.000
_cell.length_b   1.000
_cell.length_c   1.000
_cell.angle_alpha   90.00
_cell.angle_beta   90.00
_cell.angle_gamma   90.00
#
_symmetry.space_group_name_H-M   'P 1'
#
loop_
_entity.id
_entity.type
_entity.pdbx_description
1 polymer ?
#
loop_
_entity_poly.entity_id
_entity_poly.type
_entity_poly.pdbx_seq_one_letter_code
_entity_poly.pdbx_strand_id
1 'polypeptide(L)'
;NIQNTINIKAGKLALKARQEALKLGIEFGIETTATSEATLKLIDKAHSLNYQVNLLYVMLPDETFHIERVKLRAKTGGHFVSPDDIKRRFIRAQNLFPKLLKAADRVSVYDNTVGYKIALTKENGKYRIFPCEETIQKRLQKAVNEICRNEKQVAQNRANFINKKKSSDLER
;
A
#
# COMPACT_ATOMS: atom_id res chain seq x y z
N ASN A 1 -24.41 -15.19 14.62
CA ASN A 1 -23.99 -14.00 15.37
C ASN A 1 -24.42 -12.75 14.57
N ILE A 2 -25.40 -11.98 15.08
CA ILE A 2 -26.04 -10.83 14.43
C ILE A 2 -25.00 -9.81 13.96
N GLN A 3 -23.98 -9.52 14.79
CA GLN A 3 -22.91 -8.56 14.47
C GLN A 3 -22.13 -8.99 13.23
N ASN A 4 -21.86 -10.27 13.07
CA ASN A 4 -21.13 -10.79 11.91
C ASN A 4 -21.94 -10.62 10.61
N THR A 5 -23.25 -10.83 10.69
CA THR A 5 -24.17 -10.63 9.57
C THR A 5 -24.23 -9.15 9.15
N ILE A 6 -24.27 -8.23 10.13
CA ILE A 6 -24.23 -6.77 9.91
C ILE A 6 -22.93 -6.37 9.22
N ASN A 7 -21.79 -6.84 9.73
CA ASN A 7 -20.48 -6.52 9.16
C ASN A 7 -20.34 -7.00 7.70
N ILE A 8 -20.86 -8.20 7.39
CA ILE A 8 -20.86 -8.72 6.02
C ILE A 8 -21.74 -7.87 5.10
N LYS A 9 -22.94 -7.49 5.54
CA LYS A 9 -23.83 -6.61 4.76
C LYS A 9 -23.20 -5.24 4.52
N ALA A 10 -22.63 -4.61 5.55
CA ALA A 10 -21.93 -3.33 5.43
C ALA A 10 -20.76 -3.42 4.45
N GLY A 11 -19.96 -4.49 4.53
CA GLY A 11 -18.86 -4.72 3.59
C GLY A 11 -19.33 -4.85 2.13
N LYS A 12 -20.43 -5.58 1.88
CA LYS A 12 -21.03 -5.70 0.53
C LYS A 12 -21.54 -4.36 0.00
N LEU A 13 -22.18 -3.55 0.83
CA LEU A 13 -22.66 -2.21 0.46
C LEU A 13 -21.49 -1.28 0.12
N ALA A 14 -20.43 -1.26 0.93
CA ALA A 14 -19.23 -0.49 0.67
C ALA A 14 -18.55 -0.88 -0.64
N LEU A 15 -18.47 -2.19 -0.94
CA LEU A 15 -17.95 -2.69 -2.21
C LEU A 15 -18.79 -2.22 -3.40
N LYS A 16 -20.12 -2.28 -3.28
CA LYS A 16 -21.05 -1.83 -4.33
C LYS A 16 -20.91 -0.32 -4.58
N ALA A 17 -20.97 0.49 -3.52
CA ALA A 17 -20.81 1.94 -3.61
C ALA A 17 -19.49 2.34 -4.29
N ARG A 18 -18.38 1.67 -3.93
CA ARG A 18 -17.07 1.89 -4.57
C ARG A 18 -17.07 1.53 -6.06
N GLN A 19 -17.72 0.42 -6.44
CA GLN A 19 -17.83 0.04 -7.84
C GLN A 19 -18.66 1.04 -8.65
N GLU A 20 -19.72 1.57 -8.06
CA GLU A 20 -20.55 2.61 -8.66
C GLU A 20 -19.77 3.92 -8.82
N ALA A 21 -19.06 4.35 -7.78
CA ALA A 21 -18.20 5.53 -7.84
C ALA A 21 -17.16 5.42 -8.98
N LEU A 22 -16.48 4.26 -9.08
CA LEU A 22 -15.54 4.01 -10.17
C LEU A 22 -16.19 4.10 -11.56
N LYS A 23 -17.40 3.55 -11.74
CA LYS A 23 -18.11 3.61 -13.03
C LYS A 23 -18.54 5.02 -13.42
N LEU A 24 -18.91 5.82 -12.42
CA LEU A 24 -19.42 7.19 -12.60
C LEU A 24 -18.30 8.25 -12.68
N GLY A 25 -17.04 7.87 -12.49
CA GLY A 25 -15.93 8.82 -12.45
C GLY A 25 -15.90 9.71 -11.20
N ILE A 26 -16.55 9.27 -10.11
CA ILE A 26 -16.65 10.03 -8.86
C ILE A 26 -15.41 9.77 -8.00
N GLU A 27 -14.79 10.82 -7.49
CA GLU A 27 -13.70 10.71 -6.52
C GLU A 27 -14.20 10.09 -5.20
N PHE A 28 -13.40 9.19 -4.62
CA PHE A 28 -13.73 8.57 -3.34
C PHE A 28 -12.46 8.19 -2.57
N GLY A 29 -12.60 8.06 -1.25
CA GLY A 29 -11.56 7.54 -0.37
C GLY A 29 -11.97 6.21 0.28
N ILE A 30 -11.01 5.37 0.57
CA ILE A 30 -11.20 4.15 1.36
C ILE A 30 -10.17 4.05 2.48
N GLU A 31 -10.60 3.55 3.62
CA GLU A 31 -9.69 3.13 4.68
C GLU A 31 -9.51 1.61 4.63
N THR A 32 -8.27 1.15 4.74
CA THR A 32 -7.92 -0.27 4.69
C THR A 32 -6.72 -0.58 5.55
N THR A 33 -6.64 -1.80 6.07
CA THR A 33 -5.45 -2.32 6.75
C THR A 33 -4.32 -2.70 5.77
N ALA A 34 -4.56 -2.60 4.46
CA ALA A 34 -3.60 -2.92 3.40
C ALA A 34 -2.96 -4.32 3.55
N THR A 35 -3.74 -5.32 3.94
CA THR A 35 -3.25 -6.70 4.21
C THR A 35 -3.61 -7.71 3.11
N SER A 36 -4.23 -7.23 2.03
CA SER A 36 -4.75 -8.06 0.93
C SER A 36 -4.39 -7.46 -0.41
N GLU A 37 -4.08 -8.30 -1.38
CA GLU A 37 -3.85 -7.89 -2.78
C GLU A 37 -5.10 -7.27 -3.46
N ALA A 38 -6.27 -7.35 -2.83
CA ALA A 38 -7.46 -6.66 -3.31
C ALA A 38 -7.25 -5.14 -3.45
N THR A 39 -6.38 -4.55 -2.62
CA THR A 39 -6.01 -3.13 -2.72
C THR A 39 -5.23 -2.86 -4.01
N LEU A 40 -4.28 -3.73 -4.40
CA LEU A 40 -3.55 -3.59 -5.67
C LEU A 40 -4.50 -3.73 -6.86
N LYS A 41 -5.38 -4.74 -6.86
CA LYS A 41 -6.39 -4.90 -7.91
C LYS A 41 -7.30 -3.69 -8.05
N LEU A 42 -7.61 -3.03 -6.94
CA LEU A 42 -8.39 -1.78 -6.96
C LEU A 42 -7.60 -0.64 -7.60
N ILE A 43 -6.31 -0.50 -7.28
CA ILE A 43 -5.42 0.49 -7.91
C ILE A 43 -5.34 0.25 -9.42
N ASP A 44 -5.09 -0.99 -9.85
CA ASP A 44 -5.04 -1.35 -11.27
C ASP A 44 -6.35 -1.01 -11.98
N LYS A 45 -7.49 -1.31 -11.33
CA LYS A 45 -8.81 -0.98 -11.86
C LYS A 45 -9.02 0.53 -11.95
N ALA A 46 -8.61 1.30 -10.94
CA ALA A 46 -8.69 2.75 -10.93
C ALA A 46 -7.85 3.34 -12.09
N HIS A 47 -6.62 2.88 -12.28
CA HIS A 47 -5.77 3.30 -13.39
C HIS A 47 -6.39 2.97 -14.76
N SER A 48 -7.02 1.79 -14.91
CA SER A 48 -7.71 1.43 -16.15
C SER A 48 -8.90 2.35 -16.49
N LEU A 49 -9.35 3.16 -15.54
CA LEU A 49 -10.41 4.16 -15.67
C LEU A 49 -9.88 5.60 -15.56
N ASN A 50 -8.57 5.79 -15.74
CA ASN A 50 -7.87 7.09 -15.69
C ASN A 50 -7.96 7.84 -14.36
N TYR A 51 -8.16 7.13 -13.24
CA TYR A 51 -8.03 7.73 -11.92
C TYR A 51 -6.58 7.93 -11.52
N GLN A 52 -6.31 9.02 -10.84
CA GLN A 52 -5.08 9.20 -10.07
C GLN A 52 -5.25 8.64 -8.67
N VAL A 53 -4.34 7.78 -8.24
CA VAL A 53 -4.39 7.11 -6.94
C VAL A 53 -3.44 7.77 -5.95
N ASN A 54 -4.00 8.32 -4.87
CA ASN A 54 -3.23 8.89 -3.77
C ASN A 54 -3.24 7.91 -2.58
N LEU A 55 -2.07 7.48 -2.13
CA LEU A 55 -1.90 6.59 -0.99
C LEU A 55 -1.43 7.37 0.23
N LEU A 56 -2.24 7.38 1.29
CA LEU A 56 -1.84 7.82 2.62
C LEU A 56 -1.55 6.57 3.46
N TYR A 57 -0.32 6.40 3.91
CA TYR A 57 0.08 5.21 4.65
C TYR A 57 0.66 5.58 6.01
N VAL A 58 0.15 4.95 7.06
CA VAL A 58 0.59 5.21 8.45
C VAL A 58 1.40 4.03 8.95
N MET A 59 2.61 4.31 9.42
CA MET A 59 3.52 3.31 9.96
C MET A 59 3.72 3.44 11.47
N LEU A 60 3.96 2.30 12.09
CA LEU A 60 4.48 2.15 13.45
C LEU A 60 5.76 1.28 13.39
N PRO A 61 6.66 1.40 14.38
CA PRO A 61 7.93 0.69 14.39
C PRO A 61 7.79 -0.83 14.25
N ASP A 62 6.90 -1.42 15.07
CA ASP A 62 6.67 -2.86 15.10
C ASP A 62 5.23 -3.22 15.51
N GLU A 63 4.94 -4.52 15.62
CA GLU A 63 3.62 -5.01 15.97
C GLU A 63 3.24 -4.74 17.43
N THR A 64 4.19 -4.50 18.34
CA THR A 64 3.92 -4.25 19.75
C THR A 64 3.19 -2.93 19.95
N PHE A 65 3.58 -1.88 19.21
CA PHE A 65 2.87 -0.60 19.16
C PHE A 65 1.42 -0.77 18.69
N HIS A 66 1.18 -1.62 17.67
CA HIS A 66 -0.18 -1.91 17.20
C HIS A 66 -1.00 -2.63 18.28
N ILE A 67 -0.40 -3.62 18.97
CA ILE A 67 -1.07 -4.38 20.04
C ILE A 67 -1.46 -3.45 21.20
N GLU A 68 -0.56 -2.59 21.64
CA GLU A 68 -0.81 -1.64 22.72
C GLU A 68 -1.92 -0.65 22.37
N ARG A 69 -1.91 -0.09 21.17
CA ARG A 69 -2.97 0.81 20.69
C ARG A 69 -4.33 0.13 20.61
N VAL A 70 -4.38 -1.12 20.14
CA VAL A 70 -5.64 -1.90 20.11
C VAL A 70 -6.12 -2.20 21.52
N LYS A 71 -5.23 -2.57 22.46
CA LYS A 71 -5.58 -2.77 23.87
C LYS A 71 -6.16 -1.50 24.50
N LEU A 72 -5.52 -0.34 24.27
CA LEU A 72 -5.99 0.93 24.78
C LEU A 72 -7.36 1.28 24.21
N ARG A 73 -7.53 1.18 22.90
CA ARG A 73 -8.80 1.43 22.22
C ARG A 73 -9.91 0.50 22.70
N ALA A 74 -9.61 -0.77 22.94
CA ALA A 74 -10.60 -1.73 23.44
C ALA A 74 -11.09 -1.38 24.85
N LYS A 75 -10.22 -0.82 25.72
CA LYS A 75 -10.61 -0.32 27.05
C LYS A 75 -11.59 0.87 26.98
N THR A 76 -11.58 1.63 25.90
CA THR A 76 -12.46 2.78 25.69
C THR A 76 -13.67 2.46 24.80
N GLY A 77 -14.05 1.18 24.68
CA GLY A 77 -15.24 0.74 23.93
C GLY A 77 -15.00 0.44 22.45
N GLY A 78 -13.74 0.47 21.99
CA GLY A 78 -13.41 0.12 20.61
C GLY A 78 -13.34 -1.40 20.39
N HIS A 79 -13.32 -1.80 19.12
CA HIS A 79 -13.26 -3.21 18.74
C HIS A 79 -11.93 -3.87 19.13
N PHE A 80 -11.99 -5.01 19.80
CA PHE A 80 -10.83 -5.83 20.15
C PHE A 80 -10.37 -6.66 18.94
N VAL A 81 -9.06 -6.74 18.75
CA VAL A 81 -8.40 -7.63 17.77
C VAL A 81 -7.34 -8.42 18.51
N SER A 82 -7.26 -9.74 18.29
CA SER A 82 -6.28 -10.59 18.96
C SER A 82 -4.84 -10.21 18.59
N PRO A 83 -3.89 -10.34 19.51
CA PRO A 83 -2.46 -10.09 19.22
C PRO A 83 -1.94 -10.89 18.03
N ASP A 84 -2.36 -12.15 17.86
CA ASP A 84 -1.95 -12.98 16.72
C ASP A 84 -2.50 -12.48 15.39
N ASP A 85 -3.73 -11.98 15.37
CA ASP A 85 -4.30 -11.35 14.19
C ASP A 85 -3.55 -10.05 13.84
N ILE A 86 -3.16 -9.27 14.85
CA ILE A 86 -2.38 -8.04 14.64
C ILE A 86 -1.03 -8.38 14.03
N LYS A 87 -0.28 -9.34 14.61
CA LYS A 87 1.02 -9.80 14.08
C LYS A 87 0.90 -10.29 12.65
N ARG A 88 -0.08 -11.15 12.37
CA ARG A 88 -0.33 -11.67 11.03
C ARG A 88 -0.62 -10.56 10.02
N ARG A 89 -1.45 -9.59 10.39
CA ARG A 89 -1.78 -8.43 9.55
C ARG A 89 -0.57 -7.52 9.32
N PHE A 90 0.22 -7.29 10.37
CA PHE A 90 1.43 -6.49 10.30
C PHE A 90 2.42 -7.06 9.28
N ILE A 91 2.72 -8.36 9.33
CA ILE A 91 3.61 -9.04 8.38
C ILE A 91 3.06 -8.91 6.95
N ARG A 92 1.76 -9.16 6.75
CA ARG A 92 1.13 -9.03 5.41
C ARG A 92 1.19 -7.61 4.87
N ALA A 93 0.92 -6.62 5.71
CA ALA A 93 0.99 -5.21 5.33
C ALA A 93 2.42 -4.80 4.95
N GLN A 94 3.44 -5.24 5.71
CA GLN A 94 4.84 -5.00 5.36
C GLN A 94 5.23 -5.60 4.00
N ASN A 95 4.83 -6.84 3.73
CA ASN A 95 5.12 -7.50 2.45
C ASN A 95 4.41 -6.85 1.26
N LEU A 96 3.24 -6.26 1.50
CA LEU A 96 2.46 -5.60 0.46
C LEU A 96 2.90 -4.15 0.22
N PHE A 97 3.47 -3.49 1.23
CA PHE A 97 3.82 -2.07 1.19
C PHE A 97 4.68 -1.66 -0.02
N PRO A 98 5.79 -2.35 -0.39
CA PRO A 98 6.58 -1.97 -1.56
C PRO A 98 5.77 -1.99 -2.86
N LYS A 99 4.85 -2.95 -3.00
CA LYS A 99 3.96 -3.04 -4.17
C LYS A 99 2.98 -1.88 -4.22
N LEU A 100 2.38 -1.50 -3.08
CA LEU A 100 1.48 -0.35 -2.96
C LEU A 100 2.22 0.97 -3.22
N LEU A 101 3.41 1.12 -2.63
CA LEU A 101 4.28 2.28 -2.81
C LEU A 101 4.64 2.49 -4.30
N LYS A 102 4.89 1.38 -5.02
CA LYS A 102 5.15 1.43 -6.46
C LYS A 102 3.89 1.76 -7.25
N ALA A 103 2.76 1.11 -6.94
CA ALA A 103 1.53 1.19 -7.73
C ALA A 103 0.84 2.55 -7.66
N ALA A 104 0.76 3.20 -6.48
CA ALA A 104 0.09 4.48 -6.34
C ALA A 104 0.85 5.62 -7.05
N ASP A 105 0.14 6.61 -7.58
CA ASP A 105 0.73 7.76 -8.30
C ASP A 105 1.39 8.74 -7.34
N ARG A 106 0.70 9.08 -6.26
CA ARG A 106 1.23 9.88 -5.15
C ARG A 106 1.16 9.10 -3.86
N VAL A 107 2.19 9.23 -3.03
CA VAL A 107 2.24 8.56 -1.72
C VAL A 107 2.72 9.53 -0.66
N SER A 108 2.04 9.49 0.48
CA SER A 108 2.51 10.11 1.73
C SER A 108 2.53 9.04 2.81
N VAL A 109 3.72 8.74 3.33
CA VAL A 109 3.89 7.84 4.47
C VAL A 109 4.13 8.65 5.71
N TYR A 110 3.40 8.32 6.76
CA TYR A 110 3.51 8.96 8.07
C TYR A 110 4.09 7.99 9.09
N ASP A 111 5.11 8.43 9.80
CA ASP A 111 5.52 7.88 11.08
C ASP A 111 4.53 8.37 12.15
N ASN A 112 3.88 7.46 12.84
CA ASN A 112 2.96 7.76 13.93
C ASN A 112 3.42 7.16 15.26
N THR A 113 4.73 7.12 15.50
CA THR A 113 5.30 6.62 16.77
C THR A 113 4.91 7.53 17.94
N VAL A 114 5.14 8.82 17.81
CA VAL A 114 4.82 9.82 18.84
C VAL A 114 3.68 10.75 18.36
N GLY A 115 3.49 10.86 17.05
CA GLY A 115 2.49 11.71 16.39
C GLY A 115 2.74 11.69 14.90
N TYR A 116 1.79 12.14 14.10
CA TYR A 116 1.89 12.10 12.64
C TYR A 116 3.03 12.99 12.12
N LYS A 117 4.10 12.37 11.66
CA LYS A 117 5.22 13.04 10.97
C LYS A 117 5.41 12.43 9.59
N ILE A 118 5.61 13.27 8.58
CA ILE A 118 5.90 12.76 7.23
C ILE A 118 7.24 12.01 7.24
N ALA A 119 7.24 10.78 6.73
CA ALA A 119 8.41 9.90 6.68
C ALA A 119 8.86 9.61 5.24
N LEU A 120 7.91 9.58 4.27
CA LEU A 120 8.23 9.46 2.85
C LEU A 120 7.16 10.14 2.01
N THR A 121 7.59 10.73 0.90
CA THR A 121 6.69 11.13 -0.19
C THR A 121 7.12 10.48 -1.50
N LYS A 122 6.14 10.18 -2.36
CA LYS A 122 6.34 9.86 -3.77
C LYS A 122 5.51 10.80 -4.61
N GLU A 123 6.16 11.43 -5.58
CA GLU A 123 5.53 12.29 -6.56
C GLU A 123 6.29 12.22 -7.89
N ASN A 124 5.58 12.12 -9.01
CA ASN A 124 6.17 12.00 -10.34
C ASN A 124 7.25 10.90 -10.43
N GLY A 125 7.00 9.75 -9.78
CA GLY A 125 7.93 8.62 -9.73
C GLY A 125 9.17 8.82 -8.85
N LYS A 126 9.35 9.98 -8.22
CA LYS A 126 10.48 10.27 -7.34
C LYS A 126 10.12 10.05 -5.89
N TYR A 127 11.00 9.37 -5.16
CA TYR A 127 10.87 9.10 -3.73
C TYR A 127 11.73 10.06 -2.91
N ARG A 128 11.16 10.61 -1.83
CA ARG A 128 11.88 11.44 -0.85
C ARG A 128 11.61 10.89 0.54
N ILE A 129 12.66 10.44 1.24
CA ILE A 129 12.59 9.97 2.63
C ILE A 129 13.00 11.12 3.55
N PHE A 130 12.25 11.29 4.63
CA PHE A 130 12.48 12.31 5.67
C PHE A 130 12.95 11.61 6.96
N PRO A 131 13.62 12.33 7.87
CA PRO A 131 13.99 11.82 9.18
C PRO A 131 12.75 11.36 9.96
N CYS A 132 12.77 10.10 10.42
CA CYS A 132 11.69 9.46 11.18
C CYS A 132 12.28 8.42 12.13
N GLU A 133 11.43 7.66 12.83
CA GLU A 133 11.88 6.57 13.68
C GLU A 133 12.77 5.57 12.90
N GLU A 134 13.84 5.09 13.53
CA GLU A 134 14.92 4.35 12.87
C GLU A 134 14.45 3.07 12.16
N THR A 135 13.57 2.29 12.80
CA THR A 135 13.03 1.05 12.22
C THR A 135 12.15 1.34 11.01
N ILE A 136 11.36 2.40 11.07
CA ILE A 136 10.55 2.88 9.96
C ILE A 136 11.44 3.33 8.82
N GLN A 137 12.47 4.13 9.12
CA GLN A 137 13.42 4.64 8.11
C GLN A 137 14.13 3.51 7.37
N LYS A 138 14.62 2.49 8.08
CA LYS A 138 15.23 1.30 7.48
C LYS A 138 14.27 0.55 6.54
N ARG A 139 13.00 0.40 6.94
CA ARG A 139 11.97 -0.25 6.10
C ARG A 139 11.67 0.56 4.85
N LEU A 140 11.56 1.88 4.95
CA LEU A 140 11.32 2.76 3.81
C LEU A 140 12.48 2.70 2.81
N GLN A 141 13.72 2.78 3.32
CA GLN A 141 14.92 2.69 2.48
C GLN A 141 15.00 1.34 1.76
N LYS A 142 14.71 0.23 2.47
CA LYS A 142 14.67 -1.11 1.87
C LYS A 142 13.63 -1.19 0.75
N ALA A 143 12.42 -0.70 0.98
CA ALA A 143 11.33 -0.72 -0.01
C ALA A 143 11.68 0.09 -1.26
N VAL A 144 12.19 1.31 -1.10
CA VAL A 144 12.62 2.16 -2.23
C VAL A 144 13.76 1.52 -3.01
N ASN A 145 14.78 0.99 -2.31
CA ASN A 145 15.90 0.31 -2.96
C ASN A 145 15.45 -0.92 -3.76
N GLU A 146 14.51 -1.71 -3.24
CA GLU A 146 13.94 -2.86 -3.94
C GLU A 146 13.20 -2.43 -5.21
N ILE A 147 12.38 -1.39 -5.14
CA ILE A 147 11.66 -0.86 -6.30
C ILE A 147 12.65 -0.39 -7.38
N CYS A 148 13.63 0.44 -7.01
CA CYS A 148 14.62 0.98 -7.94
C CYS A 148 15.47 -0.12 -8.59
N ARG A 149 15.83 -1.17 -7.84
CA ARG A 149 16.57 -2.33 -8.37
C ARG A 149 15.75 -3.09 -9.40
N ASN A 150 14.50 -3.37 -9.11
CA ASN A 150 13.60 -4.07 -10.00
C ASN A 150 13.34 -3.27 -11.30
N GLU A 151 13.22 -1.95 -11.22
CA GLU A 151 13.05 -1.09 -12.40
C GLU A 151 14.28 -1.09 -13.30
N LYS A 152 15.49 -1.01 -12.73
CA LYS A 152 16.73 -1.12 -13.49
C LYS A 152 16.85 -2.48 -14.19
N GLN A 153 16.51 -3.57 -13.51
CA GLN A 153 16.53 -4.92 -14.10
C GLN A 153 15.57 -5.05 -15.28
N VAL A 154 14.35 -4.53 -15.14
CA VAL A 154 13.36 -4.54 -16.22
C VAL A 154 13.83 -3.70 -17.41
N ALA A 155 14.41 -2.53 -17.17
CA ALA A 155 14.96 -1.68 -18.23
C ALA A 155 16.10 -2.39 -18.98
N GLN A 156 17.01 -3.04 -18.26
CA GLN A 156 18.13 -3.82 -18.86
C GLN A 156 17.61 -4.99 -19.71
N ASN A 157 16.64 -5.74 -19.20
CA ASN A 157 16.05 -6.86 -19.93
C ASN A 157 15.36 -6.39 -21.23
N ARG A 158 14.67 -5.25 -21.20
CA ARG A 158 14.07 -4.65 -22.40
C ARG A 158 15.12 -4.24 -23.43
N ALA A 159 16.20 -3.59 -23.00
CA ALA A 159 17.30 -3.21 -23.88
C ALA A 159 17.94 -4.43 -24.56
N ASN A 160 18.21 -5.48 -23.80
CA ASN A 160 18.79 -6.73 -24.32
C ASN A 160 17.86 -7.41 -25.34
N PHE A 161 16.54 -7.42 -25.07
CA PHE A 161 15.55 -7.98 -26.01
C PHE A 161 15.51 -7.22 -27.33
N ILE A 162 15.51 -5.87 -27.27
CA ILE A 162 15.51 -5.01 -28.48
C ILE A 162 16.78 -5.24 -29.31
N ASN A 163 17.95 -5.32 -28.67
CA ASN A 163 19.22 -5.55 -29.34
C ASN A 163 19.26 -6.93 -30.03
N LYS A 164 18.76 -7.97 -29.35
CA LYS A 164 18.68 -9.33 -29.91
C LYS A 164 17.77 -9.40 -31.14
N LYS A 165 16.65 -8.66 -31.12
CA LYS A 165 15.73 -8.60 -32.27
C LYS A 165 16.38 -7.89 -33.47
N LYS A 166 17.08 -6.77 -33.25
CA LYS A 166 17.79 -6.05 -34.30
C LYS A 166 18.88 -6.88 -34.98
N SER A 167 19.64 -7.67 -34.21
CA SER A 167 20.66 -8.57 -34.79
C SER A 167 20.04 -9.69 -35.65
N SER A 168 18.92 -10.27 -35.20
CA SER A 168 18.23 -11.32 -35.98
C SER A 168 17.55 -10.81 -37.27
N ASP A 169 17.19 -9.52 -37.32
CA ASP A 169 16.57 -8.88 -38.51
C ASP A 169 17.66 -8.44 -39.53
N LEU A 170 18.93 -8.32 -39.12
CA LEU A 170 20.07 -8.00 -40.01
C LEU A 170 20.70 -9.24 -40.67
N GLU A 171 20.39 -10.43 -40.16
CA GLU A 171 20.87 -11.71 -40.67
C GLU A 171 19.89 -12.36 -41.68
N ARG A 172 18.78 -11.67 -42.00
CA ARG A 172 17.81 -12.09 -43.02
C ARG A 172 17.86 -11.19 -44.26
#